data_c951aa5680a4ec756445aa23a4b3d7f8
#
_entry.id   c951aa5680a4ec756445aa23a4b3d7f8
#
_cell.length_a   1.000
_cell.length_b   1.000
_cell.length_c   1.000
_cell.angle_alpha   90.00
_cell.angle_beta   90.00
_cell.angle_gamma   90.00
#
_symmetry.space_group_name_H-M   'P 1'
#
loop_
_entity.id
_entity.type
_entity.pdbx_description
1 polymer ?
#
loop_
_entity_poly.entity_id
_entity_poly.type
_entity_poly.pdbx_seq_one_letter_code
_entity_poly.pdbx_strand_id
1 'polypeptide(L)'
;MKTAYNLRSIAAQAISQVLDKGLSLSTVLPGLQKNISDKDRGLLQELCFGTLRVLPQLEWCLQQLMAKPLTGKQRTLHYLLMVGLYQLIHTRIPAHAILAETVEGAVALKRPQLKGLVNGVLRQFQRQQEELLPRMSNNDSRHLHPSWLLKRLKKAYPTEWENIVDANNQRPPMWLRVNRLHHTRDQYLDLLNEAQIEAVPHAEYRDALRLVTPCQVNLLPGFAEGWVTVQDASAQGSVDLLDPQDGEMILDLCCAPGGKTTHILEAAPKAQVLAVDVDEQRLKRVHENLQRLKLSAEVKQGDGREPQSWAGDRIFDRILLDAPCSATGVIRRHPDIKWLRRDSDIAELAMLQKEILEAVWPRLKSQGVMVYATCSILPDENSEQITAFLETHPDATLVETGTAEKPGRQNLPHAEDGDGFYYAKLIKS
;
A
#
# COMPACT_ATOMS: atom_id res chain seq x y z
N MET A 1 -24.98 16.50 19.81
CA MET A 1 -24.13 15.78 20.79
C MET A 1 -22.69 16.08 20.45
N LYS A 2 -21.88 16.67 21.37
CA LYS A 2 -20.42 16.75 21.19
C LYS A 2 -19.90 15.33 21.16
N THR A 3 -19.19 14.94 20.11
CA THR A 3 -18.49 13.66 20.03
C THR A 3 -17.53 13.55 21.22
N ALA A 4 -17.54 12.43 21.92
CA ALA A 4 -16.70 12.19 23.10
C ALA A 4 -15.18 12.18 22.80
N TYR A 5 -14.77 12.38 21.53
CA TYR A 5 -13.39 12.34 21.05
C TYR A 5 -13.12 13.52 20.09
N ASN A 6 -11.84 13.89 19.97
CA ASN A 6 -11.36 14.87 19.00
C ASN A 6 -10.52 14.18 17.92
N LEU A 7 -11.00 14.17 16.67
CA LEU A 7 -10.34 13.47 15.57
C LEU A 7 -8.93 13.99 15.26
N ARG A 8 -8.69 15.30 15.44
CA ARG A 8 -7.39 15.94 15.18
C ARG A 8 -6.34 15.45 16.18
N SER A 9 -6.72 15.31 17.44
CA SER A 9 -5.84 14.76 18.47
C SER A 9 -5.52 13.28 18.23
N ILE A 10 -6.50 12.50 17.77
CA ILE A 10 -6.30 11.09 17.43
C ILE A 10 -5.38 10.96 16.20
N ALA A 11 -5.57 11.79 15.17
CA ALA A 11 -4.68 11.81 14.02
C ALA A 11 -3.24 12.18 14.43
N ALA A 12 -3.06 13.18 15.28
CA ALA A 12 -1.74 13.55 15.80
C ALA A 12 -1.07 12.41 16.59
N GLN A 13 -1.84 11.63 17.37
CA GLN A 13 -1.35 10.44 18.07
C GLN A 13 -0.96 9.33 17.09
N ALA A 14 -1.75 9.10 16.03
CA ALA A 14 -1.42 8.13 14.99
C ALA A 14 -0.09 8.49 14.28
N ILE A 15 0.05 9.75 13.88
CA ILE A 15 1.27 10.27 13.25
C ILE A 15 2.49 10.14 14.19
N SER A 16 2.33 10.43 15.48
CA SER A 16 3.39 10.21 16.47
C SER A 16 3.80 8.74 16.58
N GLN A 17 2.85 7.79 16.50
CA GLN A 17 3.19 6.36 16.51
C GLN A 17 3.96 5.96 15.24
N VAL A 18 3.63 6.54 14.10
CA VAL A 18 4.37 6.31 12.85
C VAL A 18 5.78 6.90 12.94
N LEU A 19 5.89 8.19 13.17
CA LEU A 19 7.16 8.92 13.04
C LEU A 19 8.13 8.72 14.21
N ASP A 20 7.61 8.49 15.43
CA ASP A 20 8.43 8.36 16.64
C ASP A 20 8.66 6.89 17.04
N LYS A 21 7.74 5.98 16.69
CA LYS A 21 7.82 4.56 17.08
C LYS A 21 8.02 3.60 15.91
N GLY A 22 7.99 4.08 14.67
CA GLY A 22 8.20 3.25 13.49
C GLY A 22 7.05 2.29 13.16
N LEU A 23 5.83 2.54 13.67
CA LEU A 23 4.68 1.69 13.42
C LEU A 23 3.95 2.13 12.15
N SER A 24 3.49 1.19 11.31
CA SER A 24 2.71 1.53 10.11
C SER A 24 1.31 2.03 10.46
N LEU A 25 0.72 2.89 9.61
CA LEU A 25 -0.68 3.30 9.76
C LEU A 25 -1.64 2.12 9.76
N SER A 26 -1.35 1.08 8.97
CA SER A 26 -2.15 -0.15 8.93
C SER A 26 -2.18 -0.90 10.26
N THR A 27 -1.13 -0.78 11.06
CA THR A 27 -1.05 -1.33 12.43
C THR A 27 -1.75 -0.42 13.45
N VAL A 28 -1.57 0.88 13.31
CA VAL A 28 -2.01 1.87 14.32
C VAL A 28 -3.51 2.18 14.23
N LEU A 29 -4.04 2.39 13.01
CA LEU A 29 -5.41 2.88 12.82
C LEU A 29 -6.50 1.95 13.34
N PRO A 30 -6.46 0.61 13.16
CA PRO A 30 -7.53 -0.26 13.65
C PRO A 30 -7.80 -0.13 15.15
N GLY A 31 -6.72 0.03 15.95
CA GLY A 31 -6.85 0.24 17.39
C GLY A 31 -7.49 1.58 17.75
N LEU A 32 -7.10 2.65 17.04
CA LEU A 32 -7.62 4.00 17.28
C LEU A 32 -9.07 4.18 16.78
N GLN A 33 -9.48 3.43 15.77
CA GLN A 33 -10.82 3.52 15.19
C GLN A 33 -11.92 2.79 15.97
N LYS A 34 -11.58 1.95 16.94
CA LYS A 34 -12.56 1.13 17.70
C LYS A 34 -13.68 1.95 18.34
N ASN A 35 -13.38 3.16 18.81
CA ASN A 35 -14.32 4.02 19.53
C ASN A 35 -14.78 5.22 18.67
N ILE A 36 -14.55 5.19 17.37
CA ILE A 36 -14.91 6.27 16.42
C ILE A 36 -16.12 5.83 15.61
N SER A 37 -17.08 6.74 15.42
CA SER A 37 -18.26 6.48 14.60
C SER A 37 -17.85 6.18 13.14
N ASP A 38 -18.59 5.32 12.45
CA ASP A 38 -18.28 4.94 11.06
C ASP A 38 -18.18 6.14 10.13
N LYS A 39 -19.03 7.15 10.31
CA LYS A 39 -19.01 8.40 9.54
C LYS A 39 -17.73 9.23 9.72
N ASP A 40 -17.07 9.11 10.87
CA ASP A 40 -15.86 9.88 11.21
C ASP A 40 -14.56 9.14 10.85
N ARG A 41 -14.63 7.82 10.58
CA ARG A 41 -13.46 7.01 10.21
C ARG A 41 -12.80 7.50 8.92
N GLY A 42 -13.61 7.90 7.93
CA GLY A 42 -13.10 8.45 6.67
C GLY A 42 -12.31 9.74 6.87
N LEU A 43 -12.80 10.65 7.73
CA LEU A 43 -12.07 11.87 8.04
C LEU A 43 -10.78 11.58 8.82
N LEU A 44 -10.79 10.66 9.78
CA LEU A 44 -9.57 10.27 10.50
C LEU A 44 -8.51 9.70 9.53
N GLN A 45 -8.92 8.82 8.62
CA GLN A 45 -8.02 8.29 7.59
C GLN A 45 -7.44 9.41 6.73
N GLU A 46 -8.29 10.30 6.22
CA GLU A 46 -7.86 11.46 5.42
C GLU A 46 -6.83 12.30 6.16
N LEU A 47 -7.05 12.60 7.44
CA LEU A 47 -6.11 13.38 8.25
C LEU A 47 -4.77 12.68 8.43
N CYS A 48 -4.76 11.37 8.67
CA CYS A 48 -3.54 10.58 8.87
C CYS A 48 -2.76 10.40 7.56
N PHE A 49 -3.41 9.86 6.54
CA PHE A 49 -2.77 9.58 5.25
C PHE A 49 -2.36 10.86 4.54
N GLY A 50 -3.22 11.88 4.55
CA GLY A 50 -2.95 13.16 3.92
C GLY A 50 -1.78 13.90 4.57
N THR A 51 -1.74 13.99 5.88
CA THR A 51 -0.64 14.64 6.60
C THR A 51 0.70 13.95 6.30
N LEU A 52 0.76 12.61 6.33
CA LEU A 52 1.99 11.88 6.00
C LEU A 52 2.37 11.99 4.52
N ARG A 53 1.38 12.11 3.61
CA ARG A 53 1.64 12.30 2.18
C ARG A 53 2.40 13.58 1.88
N VAL A 54 2.05 14.66 2.57
CA VAL A 54 2.63 15.99 2.34
C VAL A 54 3.51 16.47 3.50
N LEU A 55 4.02 15.55 4.31
CA LEU A 55 4.79 15.84 5.53
C LEU A 55 5.87 16.93 5.36
N PRO A 56 6.74 16.89 4.31
CA PRO A 56 7.77 17.93 4.13
C PRO A 56 7.20 19.32 3.93
N GLN A 57 6.05 19.44 3.28
CA GLN A 57 5.37 20.73 3.12
C GLN A 57 4.93 21.30 4.47
N LEU A 58 4.33 20.47 5.31
CA LEU A 58 3.83 20.90 6.62
C LEU A 58 4.97 21.24 7.57
N GLU A 59 6.04 20.44 7.57
CA GLU A 59 7.26 20.75 8.33
C GLU A 59 7.88 22.06 7.88
N TRP A 60 8.02 22.28 6.58
CA TRP A 60 8.55 23.52 6.04
C TRP A 60 7.69 24.73 6.46
N CYS A 61 6.35 24.64 6.37
CA CYS A 61 5.46 25.68 6.82
C CYS A 61 5.65 25.99 8.33
N LEU A 62 5.73 24.96 9.17
CA LEU A 62 5.96 25.17 10.61
C LEU A 62 7.30 25.83 10.91
N GLN A 63 8.36 25.50 10.16
CA GLN A 63 9.66 26.16 10.28
C GLN A 63 9.61 27.65 9.95
N GLN A 64 8.71 28.10 9.05
CA GLN A 64 8.52 29.53 8.76
C GLN A 64 7.69 30.24 9.84
N LEU A 65 6.82 29.50 10.55
CA LEU A 65 5.86 30.06 11.52
C LEU A 65 6.34 30.00 12.97
N MET A 66 7.34 29.19 13.26
CA MET A 66 7.81 28.91 14.62
C MET A 66 9.32 29.00 14.70
N ALA A 67 9.83 29.68 15.72
CA ALA A 67 11.27 29.80 15.93
C ALA A 67 11.98 28.45 16.24
N LYS A 68 11.24 27.50 16.85
CA LYS A 68 11.75 26.16 17.19
C LYS A 68 10.61 25.14 17.11
N PRO A 69 10.89 23.90 16.63
CA PRO A 69 9.91 22.82 16.66
C PRO A 69 9.56 22.42 18.10
N LEU A 70 8.34 21.91 18.29
CA LEU A 70 7.94 21.34 19.56
C LEU A 70 8.55 19.93 19.70
N THR A 71 9.26 19.68 20.78
CA THR A 71 9.99 18.42 21.02
C THR A 71 9.61 17.76 22.36
N GLY A 72 10.11 16.56 22.63
CA GLY A 72 9.88 15.84 23.88
C GLY A 72 8.38 15.66 24.16
N LYS A 73 7.94 16.04 25.35
CA LYS A 73 6.53 15.89 25.78
C LYS A 73 5.53 16.72 24.96
N GLN A 74 5.99 17.63 24.13
CA GLN A 74 5.15 18.50 23.28
C GLN A 74 5.15 18.03 21.82
N ARG A 75 5.89 16.99 21.46
CA ARG A 75 6.06 16.55 20.06
C ARG A 75 4.73 16.15 19.41
N THR A 76 3.81 15.51 20.13
CA THR A 76 2.49 15.17 19.60
C THR A 76 1.67 16.44 19.25
N LEU A 77 1.91 17.56 19.94
CA LEU A 77 1.29 18.84 19.60
C LEU A 77 1.87 19.45 18.30
N HIS A 78 3.15 19.18 17.99
CA HIS A 78 3.74 19.52 16.69
C HIS A 78 2.99 18.81 15.56
N TYR A 79 2.70 17.51 15.73
CA TYR A 79 1.88 16.76 14.77
C TYR A 79 0.43 17.26 14.72
N LEU A 80 -0.13 17.74 15.82
CA LEU A 80 -1.46 18.38 15.82
C LEU A 80 -1.46 19.64 14.96
N LEU A 81 -0.41 20.47 15.02
CA LEU A 81 -0.26 21.63 14.17
C LEU A 81 -0.17 21.22 12.68
N MET A 82 0.57 20.17 12.36
CA MET A 82 0.61 19.62 10.98
C MET A 82 -0.77 19.20 10.50
N VAL A 83 -1.54 18.50 11.32
CA VAL A 83 -2.92 18.08 10.99
C VAL A 83 -3.79 19.34 10.75
N GLY A 84 -3.61 20.41 11.53
CA GLY A 84 -4.29 21.68 11.32
C GLY A 84 -3.92 22.34 9.99
N LEU A 85 -2.61 22.43 9.70
CA LEU A 85 -2.10 22.97 8.43
C LEU A 85 -2.56 22.14 7.24
N TYR A 86 -2.48 20.81 7.33
CA TYR A 86 -2.98 19.92 6.28
C TYR A 86 -4.43 20.24 5.90
N GLN A 87 -5.29 20.40 6.89
CA GLN A 87 -6.69 20.74 6.64
C GLN A 87 -6.84 22.11 5.96
N LEU A 88 -6.10 23.13 6.41
CA LEU A 88 -6.16 24.47 5.83
C LEU A 88 -5.70 24.52 4.37
N ILE A 89 -4.75 23.66 3.99
CA ILE A 89 -4.16 23.64 2.64
C ILE A 89 -4.92 22.69 1.70
N HIS A 90 -5.30 21.51 2.18
CA HIS A 90 -5.69 20.37 1.32
C HIS A 90 -7.15 19.91 1.48
N THR A 91 -7.95 20.55 2.36
CA THR A 91 -9.36 20.16 2.53
C THR A 91 -10.30 21.32 2.26
N ARG A 92 -11.58 21.01 2.06
CA ARG A 92 -12.66 22.00 1.91
C ARG A 92 -13.36 22.31 3.24
N ILE A 93 -12.81 21.86 4.36
CA ILE A 93 -13.40 22.13 5.69
C ILE A 93 -13.26 23.64 5.97
N PRO A 94 -14.32 24.31 6.44
CA PRO A 94 -14.24 25.73 6.74
C PRO A 94 -13.14 26.06 7.76
N ALA A 95 -12.35 27.08 7.49
CA ALA A 95 -11.19 27.42 8.30
C ALA A 95 -11.50 27.66 9.79
N HIS A 96 -12.64 28.26 10.10
CA HIS A 96 -13.07 28.49 11.49
C HIS A 96 -13.30 27.17 12.23
N ALA A 97 -13.85 26.13 11.55
CA ALA A 97 -14.04 24.79 12.12
C ALA A 97 -12.69 24.09 12.31
N ILE A 98 -11.76 24.21 11.34
CA ILE A 98 -10.41 23.66 11.47
C ILE A 98 -9.71 24.22 12.69
N LEU A 99 -9.72 25.58 12.84
CA LEU A 99 -9.08 26.24 13.97
C LEU A 99 -9.69 25.77 15.30
N ALA A 100 -11.01 25.85 15.43
CA ALA A 100 -11.72 25.47 16.66
C ALA A 100 -11.39 24.04 17.08
N GLU A 101 -11.53 23.08 16.18
CA GLU A 101 -11.32 21.67 16.45
C GLU A 101 -9.82 21.32 16.71
N THR A 102 -8.89 22.00 16.04
CA THR A 102 -7.46 21.78 16.26
C THR A 102 -7.02 22.36 17.60
N VAL A 103 -7.54 23.52 17.99
CA VAL A 103 -7.30 24.14 19.30
C VAL A 103 -7.85 23.25 20.43
N GLU A 104 -9.07 22.71 20.28
CA GLU A 104 -9.62 21.74 21.25
C GLU A 104 -8.82 20.43 21.26
N GLY A 105 -8.16 20.05 20.16
CA GLY A 105 -7.22 18.95 20.10
C GLY A 105 -6.07 19.08 21.11
N ALA A 106 -5.62 20.30 21.42
CA ALA A 106 -4.61 20.53 22.48
C ALA A 106 -5.12 20.18 23.87
N VAL A 107 -6.41 20.41 24.14
CA VAL A 107 -7.06 19.99 25.40
C VAL A 107 -7.17 18.47 25.46
N ALA A 108 -7.62 17.84 24.37
CA ALA A 108 -7.73 16.40 24.28
C ALA A 108 -6.36 15.69 24.46
N LEU A 109 -5.26 16.31 24.02
CA LEU A 109 -3.88 15.87 24.26
C LEU A 109 -3.36 16.24 25.68
N LYS A 110 -4.21 16.73 26.58
CA LYS A 110 -3.86 17.14 27.94
C LYS A 110 -2.82 18.29 27.99
N ARG A 111 -2.93 19.23 27.06
CA ARG A 111 -2.07 20.42 26.96
C ARG A 111 -2.88 21.71 26.80
N PRO A 112 -3.88 21.99 27.66
CA PRO A 112 -4.77 23.16 27.54
C PRO A 112 -4.03 24.49 27.55
N GLN A 113 -2.89 24.57 28.24
CA GLN A 113 -2.03 25.76 28.30
C GLN A 113 -1.42 26.15 26.95
N LEU A 114 -1.40 25.24 25.96
CA LEU A 114 -0.84 25.49 24.62
C LEU A 114 -1.93 25.81 23.57
N LYS A 115 -3.20 25.96 23.96
CA LYS A 115 -4.28 26.40 23.06
C LYS A 115 -3.95 27.71 22.35
N GLY A 116 -3.39 28.68 23.08
CA GLY A 116 -2.98 29.98 22.52
C GLY A 116 -1.90 29.86 21.44
N LEU A 117 -0.92 28.96 21.65
CA LEU A 117 0.12 28.68 20.66
C LEU A 117 -0.49 28.05 19.39
N VAL A 118 -1.33 27.00 19.53
CA VAL A 118 -1.98 26.34 18.38
C VAL A 118 -2.81 27.34 17.58
N ASN A 119 -3.64 28.14 18.24
CA ASN A 119 -4.45 29.16 17.59
C ASN A 119 -3.59 30.24 16.90
N GLY A 120 -2.52 30.69 17.56
CA GLY A 120 -1.60 31.70 17.04
C GLY A 120 -0.92 31.27 15.75
N VAL A 121 -0.35 30.03 15.75
CA VAL A 121 0.35 29.46 14.59
C VAL A 121 -0.61 29.28 13.39
N LEU A 122 -1.80 28.70 13.61
CA LEU A 122 -2.76 28.48 12.53
C LEU A 122 -3.32 29.78 11.95
N ARG A 123 -3.59 30.80 12.81
CA ARG A 123 -4.01 32.14 12.34
C ARG A 123 -2.89 32.86 11.60
N GLN A 124 -1.64 32.70 12.03
CA GLN A 124 -0.50 33.29 11.32
C GLN A 124 -0.37 32.66 9.94
N PHE A 125 -0.48 31.31 9.83
CA PHE A 125 -0.49 30.63 8.54
C PHE A 125 -1.60 31.18 7.62
N GLN A 126 -2.84 31.31 8.09
CA GLN A 126 -3.94 31.85 7.30
C GLN A 126 -3.64 33.24 6.71
N ARG A 127 -2.95 34.09 7.46
CA ARG A 127 -2.58 35.45 6.99
C ARG A 127 -1.44 35.42 5.97
N GLN A 128 -0.57 34.44 6.01
CA GLN A 128 0.67 34.35 5.22
C GLN A 128 0.64 33.26 4.16
N GLN A 129 -0.43 32.48 4.03
CA GLN A 129 -0.47 31.31 3.13
C GLN A 129 -0.20 31.66 1.67
N GLU A 130 -0.70 32.80 1.18
CA GLU A 130 -0.51 33.27 -0.21
C GLU A 130 0.95 33.61 -0.51
N GLU A 131 1.73 33.99 0.50
CA GLU A 131 3.17 34.22 0.39
C GLU A 131 3.98 32.94 0.58
N LEU A 132 3.61 32.11 1.58
CA LEU A 132 4.38 30.93 1.97
C LEU A 132 4.30 29.82 0.93
N LEU A 133 3.10 29.47 0.43
CA LEU A 133 2.93 28.33 -0.46
C LEU A 133 3.72 28.44 -1.77
N PRO A 134 3.79 29.59 -2.47
CA PRO A 134 4.64 29.74 -3.66
C PRO A 134 6.13 29.59 -3.37
N ARG A 135 6.59 30.04 -2.20
CA ARG A 135 8.03 29.91 -1.81
C ARG A 135 8.45 28.48 -1.63
N MET A 136 7.56 27.61 -1.19
CA MET A 136 7.84 26.18 -1.07
C MET A 136 8.10 25.52 -2.43
N SER A 137 7.42 25.96 -3.48
CA SER A 137 7.57 25.40 -4.84
C SER A 137 9.00 25.50 -5.39
N ASN A 138 9.81 26.38 -4.83
CA ASN A 138 11.22 26.59 -5.19
C ASN A 138 12.20 25.78 -4.31
N ASN A 139 11.71 24.91 -3.42
CA ASN A 139 12.53 24.13 -2.50
C ASN A 139 12.50 22.64 -2.89
N ASP A 140 13.56 21.89 -2.56
CA ASP A 140 13.63 20.44 -2.76
C ASP A 140 12.50 19.67 -2.05
N SER A 141 11.91 20.25 -0.98
CA SER A 141 10.73 19.72 -0.29
C SER A 141 9.47 19.64 -1.19
N ARG A 142 9.47 20.29 -2.36
CA ARG A 142 8.36 20.26 -3.33
C ARG A 142 7.99 18.85 -3.79
N HIS A 143 8.97 17.96 -3.84
CA HIS A 143 8.75 16.58 -4.28
C HIS A 143 8.09 15.71 -3.22
N LEU A 144 8.00 16.17 -1.97
CA LEU A 144 7.34 15.50 -0.84
C LEU A 144 7.87 14.08 -0.54
N HIS A 145 9.11 13.81 -0.89
CA HIS A 145 9.80 12.53 -0.70
C HIS A 145 11.12 12.72 0.06
N PRO A 146 11.61 11.69 0.79
CA PRO A 146 12.92 11.75 1.40
C PRO A 146 14.03 11.73 0.33
N SER A 147 15.12 12.43 0.61
CA SER A 147 16.23 12.63 -0.35
C SER A 147 16.88 11.33 -0.84
N TRP A 148 16.98 10.32 0.03
CA TRP A 148 17.51 9.01 -0.36
C TRP A 148 16.67 8.34 -1.45
N LEU A 149 15.34 8.40 -1.33
CA LEU A 149 14.43 7.80 -2.30
C LEU A 149 14.46 8.57 -3.63
N LEU A 150 14.44 9.90 -3.59
CA LEU A 150 14.60 10.72 -4.79
C LEU A 150 15.90 10.42 -5.54
N LYS A 151 17.01 10.23 -4.81
CA LYS A 151 18.31 9.87 -5.40
C LYS A 151 18.25 8.53 -6.12
N ARG A 152 17.61 7.51 -5.51
CA ARG A 152 17.41 6.19 -6.13
C ARG A 152 16.51 6.26 -7.34
N LEU A 153 15.38 6.96 -7.26
CA LEU A 153 14.45 7.12 -8.38
C LEU A 153 15.10 7.84 -9.58
N LYS A 154 15.84 8.92 -9.34
CA LYS A 154 16.58 9.64 -10.39
C LYS A 154 17.63 8.76 -11.07
N LYS A 155 18.28 7.87 -10.32
CA LYS A 155 19.26 6.93 -10.87
C LYS A 155 18.59 5.81 -11.68
N ALA A 156 17.51 5.23 -11.15
CA ALA A 156 16.83 4.08 -11.79
C ALA A 156 15.95 4.50 -12.97
N TYR A 157 15.33 5.68 -12.90
CA TYR A 157 14.33 6.18 -13.85
C TYR A 157 14.61 7.65 -14.23
N PRO A 158 15.69 7.93 -14.99
CA PRO A 158 16.11 9.32 -15.27
C PRO A 158 15.06 10.18 -15.95
N THR A 159 14.17 9.57 -16.76
CA THR A 159 13.11 10.24 -17.52
C THR A 159 11.73 10.16 -16.84
N GLU A 160 11.48 9.15 -16.02
CA GLU A 160 10.15 8.87 -15.44
C GLU A 160 10.04 9.30 -13.97
N TRP A 161 11.14 9.61 -13.28
CA TRP A 161 11.14 9.82 -11.83
C TRP A 161 10.17 10.91 -11.36
N GLU A 162 9.97 11.99 -12.13
CA GLU A 162 9.01 13.04 -11.77
C GLU A 162 7.58 12.52 -11.82
N ASN A 163 7.22 11.77 -12.86
CA ASN A 163 5.90 11.15 -13.01
C ASN A 163 5.62 10.15 -11.88
N ILE A 164 6.65 9.38 -11.46
CA ILE A 164 6.55 8.45 -10.31
C ILE A 164 6.28 9.22 -9.02
N VAL A 165 7.01 10.29 -8.77
CA VAL A 165 6.85 11.15 -7.58
C VAL A 165 5.47 11.80 -7.56
N ASP A 166 5.00 12.30 -8.70
CA ASP A 166 3.68 12.92 -8.82
C ASP A 166 2.56 11.90 -8.57
N ALA A 167 2.66 10.70 -9.14
CA ALA A 167 1.72 9.61 -8.90
C ALA A 167 1.69 9.20 -7.42
N ASN A 168 2.85 9.11 -6.76
CA ASN A 168 2.97 8.77 -5.35
C ASN A 168 2.31 9.82 -4.42
N ASN A 169 2.23 11.08 -4.85
CA ASN A 169 1.64 12.16 -4.09
C ASN A 169 0.12 12.31 -4.32
N GLN A 170 -0.45 11.60 -5.28
CA GLN A 170 -1.89 11.59 -5.55
C GLN A 170 -2.64 10.62 -4.62
N ARG A 171 -3.95 10.79 -4.57
CA ARG A 171 -4.83 9.78 -3.96
C ARG A 171 -4.87 8.54 -4.86
N PRO A 172 -4.83 7.33 -4.28
CA PRO A 172 -4.89 6.11 -5.07
C PRO A 172 -6.25 5.95 -5.74
N PRO A 173 -6.30 5.49 -7.00
CA PRO A 173 -7.55 5.04 -7.60
C PRO A 173 -8.10 3.82 -6.87
N MET A 174 -9.43 3.68 -6.89
CA MET A 174 -10.09 2.50 -6.35
C MET A 174 -10.32 1.49 -7.47
N TRP A 175 -9.50 0.43 -7.44
CA TRP A 175 -9.62 -0.70 -8.35
C TRP A 175 -10.38 -1.85 -7.70
N LEU A 176 -11.19 -2.49 -8.48
CA LEU A 176 -11.95 -3.67 -8.13
C LEU A 176 -11.45 -4.86 -8.95
N ARG A 177 -11.47 -6.04 -8.35
CA ARG A 177 -11.36 -7.33 -9.05
C ARG A 177 -12.71 -8.02 -8.99
N VAL A 178 -13.31 -8.28 -10.15
CA VAL A 178 -14.57 -9.02 -10.25
C VAL A 178 -14.29 -10.51 -10.01
N ASN A 179 -15.05 -11.13 -9.14
CA ASN A 179 -14.95 -12.56 -8.89
C ASN A 179 -15.66 -13.32 -10.01
N ARG A 180 -14.88 -13.92 -10.88
CA ARG A 180 -15.37 -14.66 -12.08
C ARG A 180 -16.17 -15.92 -11.78
N LEU A 181 -16.20 -16.38 -10.53
CA LEU A 181 -17.08 -17.45 -10.09
C LEU A 181 -18.55 -17.01 -10.01
N HIS A 182 -18.81 -15.71 -9.95
CA HIS A 182 -20.14 -15.13 -9.86
C HIS A 182 -20.54 -14.37 -11.12
N HIS A 183 -19.66 -13.50 -11.62
CA HIS A 183 -19.94 -12.62 -12.75
C HIS A 183 -18.74 -12.47 -13.67
N THR A 184 -18.99 -12.24 -14.96
CA THR A 184 -17.99 -11.65 -15.84
C THR A 184 -17.80 -10.17 -15.48
N ARG A 185 -16.69 -9.57 -15.92
CA ARG A 185 -16.44 -8.14 -15.71
C ARG A 185 -17.56 -7.26 -16.27
N ASP A 186 -18.07 -7.59 -17.46
CA ASP A 186 -19.09 -6.81 -18.13
C ASP A 186 -20.45 -6.93 -17.40
N GLN A 187 -20.83 -8.13 -16.94
CA GLN A 187 -22.01 -8.32 -16.09
C GLN A 187 -21.92 -7.51 -14.79
N TYR A 188 -20.76 -7.46 -14.16
CA TYR A 188 -20.59 -6.68 -12.94
C TYR A 188 -20.56 -5.16 -13.22
N LEU A 189 -20.09 -4.74 -14.38
CA LEU A 189 -20.17 -3.36 -14.84
C LEU A 189 -21.63 -2.91 -15.00
N ASP A 190 -22.51 -3.78 -15.53
CA ASP A 190 -23.94 -3.51 -15.62
C ASP A 190 -24.57 -3.33 -14.22
N LEU A 191 -24.23 -4.19 -13.26
CA LEU A 191 -24.68 -4.04 -11.85
C LEU A 191 -24.21 -2.73 -11.20
N LEU A 192 -22.97 -2.29 -11.49
CA LEU A 192 -22.47 -0.99 -11.03
C LEU A 192 -23.26 0.16 -11.66
N ASN A 193 -23.57 0.09 -12.96
CA ASN A 193 -24.37 1.09 -13.66
C ASN A 193 -25.79 1.18 -13.09
N GLU A 194 -26.44 0.05 -12.80
CA GLU A 194 -27.73 0.01 -12.12
C GLU A 194 -27.70 0.65 -10.73
N ALA A 195 -26.58 0.47 -10.01
CA ALA A 195 -26.32 1.10 -8.71
C ALA A 195 -25.85 2.57 -8.81
N GLN A 196 -25.80 3.15 -10.03
CA GLN A 196 -25.31 4.50 -10.31
C GLN A 196 -23.84 4.72 -9.88
N ILE A 197 -23.02 3.68 -9.96
CA ILE A 197 -21.58 3.70 -9.69
C ILE A 197 -20.84 3.60 -11.02
N GLU A 198 -20.23 4.69 -11.44
CA GLU A 198 -19.48 4.75 -12.70
C GLU A 198 -18.13 4.06 -12.57
N ALA A 199 -17.81 3.14 -13.50
CA ALA A 199 -16.56 2.40 -13.52
C ALA A 199 -16.03 2.23 -14.95
N VAL A 200 -14.71 2.05 -15.08
CA VAL A 200 -14.01 1.86 -16.36
C VAL A 200 -13.23 0.55 -16.31
N PRO A 201 -13.37 -0.33 -17.30
CA PRO A 201 -12.59 -1.56 -17.38
C PRO A 201 -11.12 -1.26 -17.66
N HIS A 202 -10.22 -2.07 -17.05
CA HIS A 202 -8.80 -2.01 -17.39
C HIS A 202 -8.55 -2.63 -18.78
N ALA A 203 -7.62 -2.06 -19.52
CA ALA A 203 -7.34 -2.50 -20.90
C ALA A 203 -6.69 -3.90 -20.94
N GLU A 204 -5.82 -4.22 -19.98
CA GLU A 204 -5.03 -5.44 -19.97
C GLU A 204 -5.57 -6.48 -18.97
N TYR A 205 -5.87 -6.08 -17.72
CA TYR A 205 -6.32 -7.00 -16.68
C TYR A 205 -7.82 -7.27 -16.79
N ARG A 206 -8.17 -8.51 -17.14
CA ARG A 206 -9.53 -8.89 -17.55
C ARG A 206 -10.62 -8.75 -16.50
N ASP A 207 -10.25 -8.85 -15.21
CA ASP A 207 -11.20 -8.78 -14.09
C ASP A 207 -11.20 -7.41 -13.40
N ALA A 208 -10.36 -6.48 -13.87
CA ALA A 208 -10.15 -5.19 -13.22
C ALA A 208 -11.13 -4.13 -13.71
N LEU A 209 -11.76 -3.43 -12.74
CA LEU A 209 -12.58 -2.24 -12.95
C LEU A 209 -12.07 -1.10 -12.08
N ARG A 210 -11.93 0.10 -12.63
CA ARG A 210 -11.61 1.32 -11.88
C ARG A 210 -12.89 2.11 -11.62
N LEU A 211 -13.17 2.41 -10.36
CA LEU A 211 -14.24 3.36 -10.05
C LEU A 211 -13.81 4.78 -10.44
N VAL A 212 -14.68 5.50 -11.14
CA VAL A 212 -14.46 6.93 -11.45
C VAL A 212 -14.45 7.74 -10.17
N THR A 213 -15.36 7.46 -9.26
CA THR A 213 -15.40 8.04 -7.91
C THR A 213 -15.31 6.92 -6.87
N PRO A 214 -14.29 6.91 -6.00
CA PRO A 214 -14.21 5.94 -4.91
C PRO A 214 -15.42 6.01 -3.98
N CYS A 215 -15.93 4.86 -3.55
CA CYS A 215 -17.07 4.76 -2.63
C CYS A 215 -16.77 3.80 -1.47
N GLN A 216 -17.66 3.75 -0.49
CA GLN A 216 -17.59 2.75 0.57
C GLN A 216 -17.90 1.36 0.00
N VAL A 217 -17.18 0.33 0.47
CA VAL A 217 -17.33 -1.04 -0.06
C VAL A 217 -18.72 -1.65 0.15
N ASN A 218 -19.46 -1.20 1.16
CA ASN A 218 -20.82 -1.63 1.43
C ASN A 218 -21.86 -1.08 0.41
N LEU A 219 -21.46 -0.13 -0.45
CA LEU A 219 -22.27 0.37 -1.55
C LEU A 219 -22.05 -0.46 -2.83
N LEU A 220 -21.01 -1.29 -2.87
CA LEU A 220 -20.73 -2.14 -4.03
C LEU A 220 -21.69 -3.32 -4.06
N PRO A 221 -22.38 -3.58 -5.19
CA PRO A 221 -23.28 -4.73 -5.34
C PRO A 221 -22.56 -6.04 -5.01
N GLY A 222 -23.13 -6.84 -4.13
CA GLY A 222 -22.63 -8.16 -3.79
C GLY A 222 -21.25 -8.21 -3.12
N PHE A 223 -20.76 -7.10 -2.52
CA PHE A 223 -19.45 -7.10 -1.84
C PHE A 223 -19.41 -8.09 -0.66
N ALA A 224 -20.48 -8.10 0.15
CA ALA A 224 -20.60 -9.04 1.28
C ALA A 224 -20.72 -10.50 0.82
N GLU A 225 -21.32 -10.71 -0.33
CA GLU A 225 -21.52 -12.02 -0.98
C GLU A 225 -20.27 -12.52 -1.70
N GLY A 226 -19.24 -11.68 -1.81
CA GLY A 226 -17.96 -12.04 -2.43
C GLY A 226 -17.93 -11.89 -3.96
N TRP A 227 -18.83 -11.11 -4.57
CA TRP A 227 -18.85 -10.89 -6.02
C TRP A 227 -17.68 -10.03 -6.50
N VAL A 228 -17.10 -9.25 -5.60
CA VAL A 228 -16.04 -8.32 -5.92
C VAL A 228 -15.08 -8.16 -4.75
N THR A 229 -13.82 -7.83 -5.06
CA THR A 229 -12.76 -7.52 -4.09
C THR A 229 -12.08 -6.20 -4.47
N VAL A 230 -11.75 -5.37 -3.48
CA VAL A 230 -10.90 -4.20 -3.72
C VAL A 230 -9.46 -4.68 -3.82
N GLN A 231 -8.88 -4.56 -5.01
CA GLN A 231 -7.49 -4.92 -5.28
C GLN A 231 -6.94 -4.05 -6.40
N ASP A 232 -5.72 -3.55 -6.23
CA ASP A 232 -5.04 -2.76 -7.27
C ASP A 232 -4.91 -3.54 -8.58
N ALA A 233 -5.04 -2.85 -9.71
CA ALA A 233 -4.96 -3.47 -11.03
C ALA A 233 -3.63 -4.18 -11.25
N SER A 234 -2.51 -3.52 -10.92
CA SER A 234 -1.20 -4.14 -11.07
C SER A 234 -1.04 -5.39 -10.18
N ALA A 235 -1.62 -5.42 -8.98
CA ALA A 235 -1.56 -6.60 -8.13
C ALA A 235 -2.29 -7.82 -8.72
N GLN A 236 -3.26 -7.62 -9.62
CA GLN A 236 -4.00 -8.70 -10.28
C GLN A 236 -3.13 -9.43 -11.31
N GLY A 237 -2.20 -8.74 -11.98
CA GLY A 237 -1.34 -9.29 -13.02
C GLY A 237 -0.47 -10.46 -12.56
N SER A 238 -0.19 -10.60 -11.25
CA SER A 238 0.59 -11.73 -10.72
C SER A 238 -0.11 -13.06 -10.93
N VAL A 239 -1.43 -13.12 -10.78
CA VAL A 239 -2.21 -14.36 -10.95
C VAL A 239 -2.48 -14.65 -12.42
N ASP A 240 -2.67 -13.62 -13.23
CA ASP A 240 -2.77 -13.79 -14.70
C ASP A 240 -1.46 -14.39 -15.27
N LEU A 241 -0.29 -13.94 -14.79
CA LEU A 241 1.01 -14.52 -15.16
C LEU A 241 1.22 -15.93 -14.61
N LEU A 242 0.74 -16.20 -13.38
CA LEU A 242 0.83 -17.54 -12.77
C LEU A 242 0.01 -18.56 -13.56
N ASP A 243 -1.13 -18.14 -14.13
CA ASP A 243 -2.06 -18.98 -14.91
C ASP A 243 -2.43 -20.30 -14.20
N PRO A 244 -3.01 -20.24 -12.98
CA PRO A 244 -3.31 -21.43 -12.17
C PRO A 244 -4.34 -22.33 -12.85
N GLN A 245 -4.17 -23.65 -12.72
CA GLN A 245 -5.05 -24.65 -13.31
C GLN A 245 -5.75 -25.49 -12.23
N ASP A 246 -6.95 -25.97 -12.54
CA ASP A 246 -7.68 -26.88 -11.67
C ASP A 246 -6.91 -28.17 -11.40
N GLY A 247 -6.86 -28.60 -10.15
CA GLY A 247 -6.19 -29.82 -9.72
C GLY A 247 -4.70 -29.65 -9.39
N GLU A 248 -4.08 -28.52 -9.71
CA GLU A 248 -2.69 -28.24 -9.37
C GLU A 248 -2.50 -27.97 -7.86
N MET A 249 -1.31 -28.31 -7.37
CA MET A 249 -0.81 -27.94 -6.06
C MET A 249 -0.07 -26.58 -6.18
N ILE A 250 -0.61 -25.54 -5.58
CA ILE A 250 -0.11 -24.17 -5.73
C ILE A 250 0.33 -23.61 -4.38
N LEU A 251 1.51 -23.01 -4.33
CA LEU A 251 1.99 -22.25 -3.18
C LEU A 251 1.78 -20.74 -3.41
N ASP A 252 1.14 -20.07 -2.45
CA ASP A 252 1.11 -18.61 -2.33
C ASP A 252 1.95 -18.23 -1.11
N LEU A 253 3.17 -17.77 -1.33
CA LEU A 253 4.14 -17.45 -0.28
C LEU A 253 4.19 -15.96 -0.04
N CYS A 254 4.24 -15.56 1.25
CA CYS A 254 4.04 -14.20 1.77
C CYS A 254 2.63 -13.67 1.44
N CYS A 255 1.64 -14.57 1.60
CA CYS A 255 0.29 -14.46 1.06
C CYS A 255 -0.57 -13.34 1.67
N ALA A 256 -0.24 -12.86 2.88
CA ALA A 256 -1.13 -11.94 3.59
C ALA A 256 -1.18 -10.54 2.95
N PRO A 257 -2.37 -9.96 2.80
CA PRO A 257 -3.65 -10.30 3.44
C PRO A 257 -4.57 -11.28 2.69
N GLY A 258 -4.08 -12.05 1.69
CA GLY A 258 -4.84 -13.09 0.99
C GLY A 258 -5.53 -12.65 -0.30
N GLY A 259 -5.25 -11.45 -0.80
CA GLY A 259 -5.84 -10.96 -2.05
C GLY A 259 -5.43 -11.78 -3.27
N LYS A 260 -4.16 -12.27 -3.31
CA LYS A 260 -3.66 -13.13 -4.37
C LYS A 260 -4.10 -14.59 -4.16
N THR A 261 -4.11 -15.09 -2.92
CA THR A 261 -4.65 -16.41 -2.56
C THR A 261 -6.07 -16.60 -3.09
N THR A 262 -6.94 -15.63 -2.78
CA THR A 262 -8.34 -15.67 -3.23
C THR A 262 -8.45 -15.55 -4.75
N HIS A 263 -7.61 -14.74 -5.40
CA HIS A 263 -7.58 -14.62 -6.86
C HIS A 263 -7.16 -15.93 -7.54
N ILE A 264 -6.17 -16.65 -7.00
CA ILE A 264 -5.79 -17.99 -7.48
C ILE A 264 -7.00 -18.94 -7.45
N LEU A 265 -7.73 -18.96 -6.33
CA LEU A 265 -8.90 -19.82 -6.15
C LEU A 265 -10.11 -19.38 -7.00
N GLU A 266 -10.27 -18.09 -7.29
CA GLU A 266 -11.25 -17.60 -8.24
C GLU A 266 -10.92 -18.00 -9.69
N ALA A 267 -9.63 -18.11 -10.01
CA ALA A 267 -9.16 -18.50 -11.33
C ALA A 267 -9.17 -20.03 -11.53
N ALA A 268 -8.82 -20.79 -10.48
CA ALA A 268 -8.74 -22.24 -10.47
C ALA A 268 -9.41 -22.82 -9.20
N PRO A 269 -10.74 -22.95 -9.17
CA PRO A 269 -11.48 -23.29 -7.95
C PRO A 269 -11.24 -24.69 -7.42
N LYS A 270 -10.64 -25.59 -8.21
CA LYS A 270 -10.25 -26.96 -7.81
C LYS A 270 -8.76 -27.09 -7.53
N ALA A 271 -7.99 -26.01 -7.58
CA ALA A 271 -6.58 -26.03 -7.17
C ALA A 271 -6.45 -26.25 -5.67
N GLN A 272 -5.38 -26.94 -5.27
CA GLN A 272 -4.99 -27.15 -3.88
C GLN A 272 -4.01 -26.06 -3.50
N VAL A 273 -4.47 -25.02 -2.80
CA VAL A 273 -3.66 -23.85 -2.45
C VAL A 273 -3.14 -23.95 -1.02
N LEU A 274 -1.81 -23.90 -0.87
CA LEU A 274 -1.12 -23.65 0.40
C LEU A 274 -0.72 -22.16 0.46
N ALA A 275 -1.30 -21.42 1.39
CA ALA A 275 -1.02 -20.01 1.64
C ALA A 275 -0.15 -19.87 2.89
N VAL A 276 1.03 -19.25 2.77
CA VAL A 276 1.99 -19.12 3.87
C VAL A 276 2.42 -17.68 4.07
N ASP A 277 2.43 -17.24 5.33
CA ASP A 277 2.98 -15.94 5.72
C ASP A 277 3.65 -16.07 7.10
N VAL A 278 4.70 -15.29 7.34
CA VAL A 278 5.44 -15.30 8.61
C VAL A 278 4.64 -14.66 9.76
N ASP A 279 3.74 -13.74 9.44
CA ASP A 279 2.98 -12.94 10.42
C ASP A 279 1.60 -13.53 10.70
N GLU A 280 1.45 -14.19 11.85
CA GLU A 280 0.19 -14.79 12.32
C GLU A 280 -0.96 -13.76 12.42
N GLN A 281 -0.68 -12.51 12.77
CA GLN A 281 -1.72 -11.48 12.88
C GLN A 281 -2.26 -11.08 11.50
N ARG A 282 -1.39 -11.08 10.50
CA ARG A 282 -1.79 -10.81 9.11
C ARG A 282 -2.57 -11.98 8.52
N LEU A 283 -2.29 -13.23 8.92
CA LEU A 283 -3.03 -14.42 8.47
C LEU A 283 -4.52 -14.38 8.87
N LYS A 284 -4.90 -13.68 9.92
CA LYS A 284 -6.32 -13.48 10.27
C LYS A 284 -7.12 -12.86 9.12
N ARG A 285 -6.51 -11.92 8.40
CA ARG A 285 -7.14 -11.29 7.23
C ARG A 285 -7.26 -12.25 6.04
N VAL A 286 -6.33 -13.19 5.90
CA VAL A 286 -6.44 -14.26 4.88
C VAL A 286 -7.69 -15.10 5.17
N HIS A 287 -7.88 -15.53 6.41
CA HIS A 287 -9.07 -16.28 6.82
C HIS A 287 -10.37 -15.48 6.64
N GLU A 288 -10.39 -14.19 7.00
CA GLU A 288 -11.56 -13.31 6.80
C GLU A 288 -11.92 -13.19 5.31
N ASN A 289 -10.92 -13.04 4.42
CA ASN A 289 -11.14 -12.95 2.99
C ASN A 289 -11.62 -14.29 2.40
N LEU A 290 -11.02 -15.42 2.78
CA LEU A 290 -11.47 -16.75 2.37
C LEU A 290 -12.93 -17.01 2.81
N GLN A 291 -13.27 -16.65 4.04
CA GLN A 291 -14.64 -16.80 4.55
C GLN A 291 -15.65 -15.94 3.78
N ARG A 292 -15.34 -14.64 3.56
CA ARG A 292 -16.23 -13.72 2.81
C ARG A 292 -16.47 -14.20 1.39
N LEU A 293 -15.43 -14.70 0.72
CA LEU A 293 -15.49 -15.17 -0.66
C LEU A 293 -15.95 -16.63 -0.78
N LYS A 294 -16.18 -17.32 0.36
CA LYS A 294 -16.56 -18.73 0.42
C LYS A 294 -15.56 -19.66 -0.28
N LEU A 295 -14.28 -19.33 -0.17
CA LEU A 295 -13.17 -20.08 -0.73
C LEU A 295 -12.42 -20.84 0.37
N SER A 296 -11.67 -21.87 0.00
CA SER A 296 -10.90 -22.69 0.93
C SER A 296 -9.47 -22.84 0.47
N ALA A 297 -8.52 -22.61 1.38
CA ALA A 297 -7.10 -22.87 1.21
C ALA A 297 -6.53 -23.42 2.52
N GLU A 298 -5.43 -24.18 2.43
CA GLU A 298 -4.63 -24.48 3.60
C GLU A 298 -3.79 -23.24 3.96
N VAL A 299 -3.97 -22.70 5.16
CA VAL A 299 -3.26 -21.49 5.61
C VAL A 299 -2.30 -21.85 6.73
N LYS A 300 -1.03 -21.51 6.59
CA LYS A 300 0.01 -21.77 7.60
C LYS A 300 0.86 -20.55 7.92
N GLN A 301 1.26 -20.45 9.15
CA GLN A 301 2.35 -19.58 9.54
C GLN A 301 3.68 -20.26 9.20
N GLY A 302 4.61 -19.52 8.56
CA GLY A 302 5.92 -20.06 8.26
C GLY A 302 6.87 -19.02 7.67
N ASP A 303 8.16 -19.20 7.92
CA ASP A 303 9.22 -18.43 7.31
C ASP A 303 9.51 -18.99 5.90
N GLY A 304 9.49 -18.14 4.88
CA GLY A 304 9.77 -18.54 3.50
C GLY A 304 11.16 -19.17 3.30
N ARG A 305 12.10 -18.88 4.21
CA ARG A 305 13.44 -19.47 4.21
C ARG A 305 13.50 -20.90 4.74
N GLU A 306 12.45 -21.38 5.39
CA GLU A 306 12.39 -22.69 6.03
C GLU A 306 11.25 -23.55 5.49
N PRO A 307 11.19 -23.82 4.16
CA PRO A 307 10.06 -24.52 3.54
C PRO A 307 9.81 -25.92 4.10
N GLN A 308 10.81 -26.59 4.65
CA GLN A 308 10.65 -27.90 5.28
C GLN A 308 9.71 -27.86 6.49
N SER A 309 9.70 -26.74 7.24
CA SER A 309 8.92 -26.62 8.48
C SER A 309 7.40 -26.55 8.24
N TRP A 310 6.97 -26.01 7.10
CA TRP A 310 5.55 -25.81 6.78
C TRP A 310 5.05 -26.59 5.57
N ALA A 311 5.91 -26.95 4.61
CA ALA A 311 5.56 -27.77 3.44
C ALA A 311 5.85 -29.25 3.63
N GLY A 312 6.80 -29.64 4.51
CA GLY A 312 7.33 -30.99 4.55
C GLY A 312 7.99 -31.34 3.21
N ASP A 313 7.67 -32.52 2.64
CA ASP A 313 8.22 -32.97 1.36
C ASP A 313 7.38 -32.58 0.14
N ARG A 314 6.38 -31.67 0.33
CA ARG A 314 5.53 -31.21 -0.77
C ARG A 314 6.32 -30.43 -1.81
N ILE A 315 6.00 -30.70 -3.07
CA ILE A 315 6.43 -29.95 -4.24
C ILE A 315 5.21 -29.40 -4.96
N PHE A 316 5.38 -28.29 -5.66
CA PHE A 316 4.28 -27.50 -6.21
C PHE A 316 4.36 -27.44 -7.73
N ASP A 317 3.19 -27.44 -8.38
CA ASP A 317 3.08 -27.20 -9.81
C ASP A 317 3.34 -25.73 -10.13
N ARG A 318 2.85 -24.85 -9.22
CA ARG A 318 3.05 -23.40 -9.33
C ARG A 318 3.39 -22.79 -7.99
N ILE A 319 4.22 -21.73 -8.04
CA ILE A 319 4.58 -20.93 -6.87
C ILE A 319 4.37 -19.46 -7.21
N LEU A 320 3.56 -18.76 -6.40
CA LEU A 320 3.53 -17.32 -6.35
C LEU A 320 4.36 -16.87 -5.14
N LEU A 321 5.46 -16.19 -5.39
CA LEU A 321 6.27 -15.55 -4.37
C LEU A 321 6.02 -14.05 -4.40
N ASP A 322 5.09 -13.55 -3.57
CA ASP A 322 4.85 -12.12 -3.35
C ASP A 322 5.86 -11.60 -2.30
N ALA A 323 7.10 -11.42 -2.74
CA ALA A 323 8.25 -11.28 -1.86
C ALA A 323 8.13 -10.07 -0.91
N PRO A 324 8.57 -10.20 0.36
CA PRO A 324 8.65 -9.06 1.26
C PRO A 324 9.60 -8.01 0.67
N CYS A 325 9.14 -6.75 0.55
CA CYS A 325 9.86 -5.72 -0.16
C CYS A 325 9.71 -4.35 0.50
N SER A 326 10.39 -3.34 -0.05
CA SER A 326 10.30 -1.94 0.43
C SER A 326 8.92 -1.33 0.28
N ALA A 327 8.09 -1.88 -0.61
CA ALA A 327 6.77 -1.38 -0.99
C ALA A 327 6.80 0.03 -1.60
N THR A 328 7.90 0.42 -2.24
CA THR A 328 8.07 1.75 -2.85
C THR A 328 7.14 2.03 -4.04
N GLY A 329 6.52 1.00 -4.60
CA GLY A 329 5.53 1.12 -5.67
C GLY A 329 4.11 1.48 -5.19
N VAL A 330 3.81 1.32 -3.89
CA VAL A 330 2.46 1.54 -3.33
C VAL A 330 2.40 2.72 -2.36
N ILE A 331 3.34 3.64 -2.45
CA ILE A 331 3.46 4.83 -1.58
C ILE A 331 2.17 5.66 -1.57
N ARG A 332 1.48 5.82 -2.69
CA ARG A 332 0.23 6.58 -2.74
C ARG A 332 -0.87 5.99 -1.85
N ARG A 333 -0.86 4.66 -1.61
CA ARG A 333 -1.77 3.97 -0.67
C ARG A 333 -1.26 4.01 0.75
N HIS A 334 0.05 3.94 0.92
CA HIS A 334 0.74 3.85 2.20
C HIS A 334 1.84 4.92 2.30
N PRO A 335 1.47 6.21 2.44
CA PRO A 335 2.43 7.32 2.46
C PRO A 335 3.40 7.28 3.64
N ASP A 336 3.09 6.52 4.68
CA ASP A 336 3.97 6.22 5.81
C ASP A 336 5.24 5.47 5.40
N ILE A 337 5.22 4.71 4.29
CA ILE A 337 6.40 4.05 3.72
C ILE A 337 7.56 5.04 3.51
N LYS A 338 7.27 6.25 3.03
CA LYS A 338 8.29 7.29 2.80
C LYS A 338 9.11 7.60 4.06
N TRP A 339 8.51 7.46 5.23
CA TRP A 339 9.07 7.86 6.52
C TRP A 339 9.53 6.68 7.37
N LEU A 340 9.00 5.49 7.09
CA LEU A 340 9.38 4.25 7.78
C LEU A 340 10.58 3.58 7.15
N ARG A 341 10.75 3.68 5.82
CA ARG A 341 11.87 3.08 5.10
C ARG A 341 13.11 3.96 5.12
N ARG A 342 14.26 3.31 5.13
CA ARG A 342 15.60 3.91 5.04
C ARG A 342 16.33 3.33 3.84
N ASP A 343 17.36 4.02 3.38
CA ASP A 343 18.20 3.56 2.27
C ASP A 343 18.89 2.20 2.56
N SER A 344 19.29 1.97 3.81
CA SER A 344 19.90 0.72 4.28
C SER A 344 18.96 -0.50 4.19
N ASP A 345 17.65 -0.29 4.36
CA ASP A 345 16.66 -1.39 4.38
C ASP A 345 16.57 -2.09 3.02
N ILE A 346 16.96 -1.40 1.93
CA ILE A 346 16.85 -1.98 0.57
C ILE A 346 17.79 -3.17 0.40
N ALA A 347 19.02 -3.06 0.85
CA ALA A 347 19.98 -4.17 0.77
C ALA A 347 19.58 -5.36 1.66
N GLU A 348 19.03 -5.08 2.85
CA GLU A 348 18.54 -6.12 3.78
C GLU A 348 17.35 -6.87 3.18
N LEU A 349 16.41 -6.14 2.56
CA LEU A 349 15.25 -6.73 1.91
C LEU A 349 15.64 -7.54 0.66
N ALA A 350 16.57 -7.05 -0.16
CA ALA A 350 17.07 -7.78 -1.31
C ALA A 350 17.77 -9.10 -0.89
N MET A 351 18.50 -9.09 0.22
CA MET A 351 19.10 -10.31 0.79
C MET A 351 18.01 -11.30 1.24
N LEU A 352 17.01 -10.82 1.98
CA LEU A 352 15.89 -11.67 2.43
C LEU A 352 15.12 -12.27 1.24
N GLN A 353 14.87 -11.49 0.20
CA GLN A 353 14.22 -11.96 -1.03
C GLN A 353 15.03 -13.07 -1.70
N LYS A 354 16.36 -12.89 -1.79
CA LYS A 354 17.27 -13.91 -2.31
C LYS A 354 17.18 -15.20 -1.50
N GLU A 355 17.28 -15.11 -0.18
CA GLU A 355 17.22 -16.27 0.72
C GLU A 355 15.90 -17.05 0.55
N ILE A 356 14.77 -16.34 0.43
CA ILE A 356 13.46 -16.97 0.23
C ILE A 356 13.39 -17.64 -1.16
N LEU A 357 13.82 -16.94 -2.21
CA LEU A 357 13.80 -17.46 -3.57
C LEU A 357 14.64 -18.72 -3.72
N GLU A 358 15.86 -18.73 -3.18
CA GLU A 358 16.76 -19.88 -3.13
C GLU A 358 16.16 -21.07 -2.35
N ALA A 359 15.51 -20.79 -1.21
CA ALA A 359 14.94 -21.82 -0.36
C ALA A 359 13.71 -22.49 -0.98
N VAL A 360 12.91 -21.73 -1.74
CA VAL A 360 11.63 -22.23 -2.28
C VAL A 360 11.75 -22.78 -3.70
N TRP A 361 12.77 -22.40 -4.48
CA TRP A 361 12.99 -22.91 -5.84
C TRP A 361 13.05 -24.43 -5.94
N PRO A 362 13.73 -25.18 -5.02
CA PRO A 362 13.72 -26.65 -5.04
C PRO A 362 12.35 -27.27 -4.85
N ARG A 363 11.37 -26.51 -4.31
CA ARG A 363 9.98 -26.96 -4.10
C ARG A 363 9.11 -26.86 -5.36
N LEU A 364 9.61 -26.26 -6.43
CA LEU A 364 8.95 -26.22 -7.72
C LEU A 364 9.24 -27.50 -8.49
N LYS A 365 8.20 -28.14 -9.05
CA LYS A 365 8.33 -29.27 -9.95
C LYS A 365 9.11 -28.93 -11.22
N SER A 366 9.70 -29.91 -11.89
CA SER A 366 10.14 -29.75 -13.29
C SER A 366 8.94 -29.35 -14.15
N GLN A 367 9.13 -28.44 -15.08
CA GLN A 367 8.10 -27.76 -15.88
C GLN A 367 7.10 -26.91 -15.08
N GLY A 368 7.33 -26.74 -13.77
CA GLY A 368 6.54 -25.88 -12.91
C GLY A 368 6.79 -24.39 -13.19
N VAL A 369 5.83 -23.57 -12.82
CA VAL A 369 5.85 -22.12 -13.01
C VAL A 369 6.02 -21.41 -11.69
N MET A 370 6.98 -20.49 -11.60
CA MET A 370 7.10 -19.53 -10.50
C MET A 370 6.85 -18.12 -11.02
N VAL A 371 6.01 -17.37 -10.30
CA VAL A 371 5.91 -15.93 -10.45
C VAL A 371 6.53 -15.27 -9.22
N TYR A 372 7.66 -14.60 -9.42
CA TYR A 372 8.24 -13.70 -8.44
C TYR A 372 7.59 -12.33 -8.61
N ALA A 373 7.06 -11.78 -7.53
CA ALA A 373 6.38 -10.50 -7.53
C ALA A 373 6.85 -9.62 -6.37
N THR A 374 6.92 -8.32 -6.59
CA THR A 374 7.09 -7.30 -5.56
C THR A 374 6.22 -6.09 -5.82
N CYS A 375 5.83 -5.37 -4.77
CA CYS A 375 5.27 -4.02 -4.89
C CYS A 375 6.35 -2.94 -4.73
N SER A 376 7.60 -3.24 -5.12
CA SER A 376 8.72 -2.30 -5.21
C SER A 376 8.91 -1.81 -6.64
N ILE A 377 9.49 -0.60 -6.76
CA ILE A 377 9.97 -0.07 -8.04
C ILE A 377 11.50 0.07 -8.07
N LEU A 378 12.21 -0.49 -7.10
CA LEU A 378 13.66 -0.41 -7.04
C LEU A 378 14.30 -1.63 -7.74
N PRO A 379 15.24 -1.41 -8.68
CA PRO A 379 15.89 -2.49 -9.42
C PRO A 379 16.59 -3.52 -8.52
N ASP A 380 17.15 -3.08 -7.38
CA ASP A 380 17.83 -3.93 -6.39
C ASP A 380 16.94 -5.11 -5.91
N GLU A 381 15.64 -4.88 -5.79
CA GLU A 381 14.64 -5.85 -5.33
C GLU A 381 13.99 -6.62 -6.48
N ASN A 382 14.21 -6.20 -7.71
CA ASN A 382 13.48 -6.59 -8.90
C ASN A 382 14.40 -7.20 -9.97
N SER A 383 14.76 -6.44 -11.01
CA SER A 383 15.55 -6.96 -12.14
C SER A 383 16.95 -7.42 -11.75
N GLU A 384 17.62 -6.73 -10.83
CA GLU A 384 18.94 -7.14 -10.35
C GLU A 384 18.86 -8.46 -9.58
N GLN A 385 17.79 -8.65 -8.77
CA GLN A 385 17.53 -9.90 -8.06
C GLN A 385 17.31 -11.08 -9.00
N ILE A 386 16.51 -10.89 -10.04
CA ILE A 386 16.23 -11.98 -11.02
C ILE A 386 17.45 -12.23 -11.91
N THR A 387 18.22 -11.21 -12.30
CA THR A 387 19.47 -11.39 -13.02
C THR A 387 20.43 -12.30 -12.24
N ALA A 388 20.67 -11.97 -10.96
CA ALA A 388 21.56 -12.75 -10.10
C ALA A 388 21.05 -14.20 -9.89
N PHE A 389 19.73 -14.38 -9.81
CA PHE A 389 19.14 -15.71 -9.69
C PHE A 389 19.35 -16.55 -10.95
N LEU A 390 19.10 -16.00 -12.14
CA LEU A 390 19.27 -16.70 -13.41
C LEU A 390 20.74 -17.09 -13.69
N GLU A 391 21.70 -16.28 -13.24
CA GLU A 391 23.14 -16.60 -13.36
C GLU A 391 23.54 -17.85 -12.55
N THR A 392 22.84 -18.12 -11.45
CA THR A 392 23.18 -19.23 -10.54
C THR A 392 22.26 -20.45 -10.72
N HIS A 393 21.14 -20.31 -11.45
CA HIS A 393 20.14 -21.37 -11.66
C HIS A 393 19.94 -21.66 -13.14
N PRO A 394 20.80 -22.47 -13.78
CA PRO A 394 20.68 -22.82 -15.21
C PRO A 394 19.41 -23.64 -15.53
N ASP A 395 18.72 -24.16 -14.51
CA ASP A 395 17.42 -24.81 -14.60
C ASP A 395 16.23 -23.82 -14.55
N ALA A 396 16.50 -22.51 -14.41
CA ALA A 396 15.49 -21.45 -14.44
C ALA A 396 15.48 -20.75 -15.80
N THR A 397 14.30 -20.66 -16.41
CA THR A 397 14.10 -19.94 -17.69
C THR A 397 13.08 -18.82 -17.49
N LEU A 398 13.45 -17.58 -17.81
CA LEU A 398 12.54 -16.42 -17.83
C LEU A 398 11.62 -16.49 -19.06
N VAL A 399 10.31 -16.32 -18.85
CA VAL A 399 9.31 -16.34 -19.94
C VAL A 399 8.31 -15.19 -19.79
N GLU A 400 7.82 -14.69 -20.93
CA GLU A 400 6.74 -13.68 -21.04
C GLU A 400 6.99 -12.32 -20.33
N THR A 401 8.04 -12.22 -19.54
CA THR A 401 8.32 -11.03 -18.73
C THR A 401 9.72 -10.50 -19.01
N GLY A 402 9.84 -9.42 -19.79
CA GLY A 402 11.11 -8.76 -20.04
C GLY A 402 12.04 -9.48 -21.02
N THR A 403 13.31 -9.08 -21.02
CA THR A 403 14.40 -9.61 -21.84
C THR A 403 15.56 -10.07 -20.96
N ALA A 404 16.59 -10.70 -21.56
CA ALA A 404 17.79 -11.10 -20.81
C ALA A 404 18.52 -9.91 -20.16
N GLU A 405 18.51 -8.73 -20.82
CA GLU A 405 19.14 -7.51 -20.33
C GLU A 405 18.30 -6.79 -19.28
N LYS A 406 16.97 -6.96 -19.33
CA LYS A 406 16.02 -6.45 -18.34
C LYS A 406 15.01 -7.54 -17.97
N PRO A 407 15.39 -8.49 -17.14
CA PRO A 407 14.49 -9.57 -16.75
C PRO A 407 13.35 -9.02 -15.89
N GLY A 408 12.14 -9.54 -16.15
CA GLY A 408 10.92 -9.14 -15.48
C GLY A 408 10.23 -7.94 -16.14
N ARG A 409 8.99 -7.72 -15.71
CA ARG A 409 8.16 -6.59 -16.13
C ARG A 409 7.98 -5.65 -14.93
N GLN A 410 8.40 -4.39 -15.08
CA GLN A 410 8.19 -3.35 -14.10
C GLN A 410 7.01 -2.46 -14.52
N ASN A 411 5.93 -2.50 -13.75
CA ASN A 411 4.87 -1.49 -13.80
C ASN A 411 5.27 -0.32 -12.90
N LEU A 412 5.28 0.90 -13.42
CA LEU A 412 5.50 2.10 -12.63
C LEU A 412 4.16 2.69 -12.18
N PRO A 413 4.08 3.33 -11.02
CA PRO A 413 2.85 3.95 -10.56
C PRO A 413 2.45 5.07 -11.54
N HIS A 414 1.21 5.06 -11.99
CA HIS A 414 0.65 6.07 -12.87
C HIS A 414 -0.66 6.62 -12.30
N ALA A 415 -0.97 7.90 -12.57
CA ALA A 415 -2.10 8.61 -11.97
C ALA A 415 -3.45 7.88 -12.14
N GLU A 416 -3.73 7.38 -13.33
CA GLU A 416 -5.01 6.74 -13.67
C GLU A 416 -4.93 5.22 -13.79
N ASP A 417 -3.76 4.63 -13.53
CA ASP A 417 -3.49 3.21 -13.66
C ASP A 417 -3.13 2.58 -12.32
N GLY A 418 -2.64 1.33 -12.33
CA GLY A 418 -2.22 0.56 -11.18
C GLY A 418 -1.05 1.19 -10.41
N ASP A 419 -0.74 0.57 -9.30
CA ASP A 419 0.44 0.89 -8.49
C ASP A 419 1.72 0.35 -9.14
N GLY A 420 2.87 0.69 -8.55
CA GLY A 420 4.14 0.12 -8.97
C GLY A 420 4.26 -1.33 -8.51
N PHE A 421 4.44 -2.24 -9.48
CA PHE A 421 4.64 -3.66 -9.27
C PHE A 421 5.68 -4.22 -10.23
N TYR A 422 6.37 -5.27 -9.79
CA TYR A 422 7.30 -6.02 -10.60
C TYR A 422 6.90 -7.50 -10.65
N TYR A 423 7.14 -8.13 -11.79
CA TYR A 423 6.89 -9.55 -12.03
C TYR A 423 8.00 -10.19 -12.84
N ALA A 424 8.41 -11.38 -12.43
CA ALA A 424 9.20 -12.28 -13.25
C ALA A 424 8.56 -13.67 -13.26
N LYS A 425 8.24 -14.17 -14.46
CA LYS A 425 7.71 -15.53 -14.66
C LYS A 425 8.85 -16.47 -15.03
N LEU A 426 9.08 -17.47 -14.23
CA LEU A 426 10.15 -18.44 -14.36
C LEU A 426 9.56 -19.84 -14.56
N ILE A 427 10.14 -20.62 -15.46
CA ILE A 427 9.86 -22.04 -15.64
C ILE A 427 11.09 -22.83 -15.23
N LYS A 428 10.89 -23.91 -14.48
CA LYS A 428 11.94 -24.82 -14.07
C LYS A 428 12.10 -25.93 -15.10
N SER A 429 13.33 -26.17 -15.58
CA SER A 429 13.64 -27.23 -16.55
C SER A 429 13.54 -28.64 -15.94
#